data_1221a8182021cc49b32cf556080f7c26
#
_entry.id   1221a8182021cc49b32cf556080f7c26
#
_cell.length_a   1.000
_cell.length_b   1.000
_cell.length_c   1.000
_cell.angle_alpha   90.00
_cell.angle_beta   90.00
_cell.angle_gamma   90.00
#
_symmetry.space_group_name_H-M   'P 1'
#
loop_
_entity.id
_entity.type
_entity.pdbx_description
1 polymer ?
#
loop_
_entity_poly.entity_id
_entity_poly.type
_entity_poly.pdbx_seq_one_letter_code
_entity_poly.pdbx_strand_id
1 'polypeptide(L)'
;MHARSSIRRCAVAALVGLSLPSAAAAQLVAPVTQLSMQDAVRMALARNQAMQAQRLAVDAAKADEVTAGLKPNIGVSFGVSGFTPFTPSTLDLDFLKNGASYDTSATYLFERGGKRRNRIAVAQATTEQTSRGVVDAERQLRFQTEQAFIAVLFAKSTLDLSQANLKSFADVVDVNRQRVTAGDLAEAEFYKISLQKLQFEQDVSAAEVALEQARANLRQLVGFDTVAENVEPVGDLAYSGHTLGLDDLKAQALAARADLQAAQASLTVAQKSLTLERSNAARDIGGELDYSHAGSQNVVGVSAAIDLPIHDRNQGNIAKAEVGVRQATDTQLATRYQVLTDVVNAYYGWHSSEKVVKLYESGYLDQAKQSLDISRYVYQRGAGNLLDLLDAERTYRDTQLGYRQALSDYMTSVAQLNFAVGKQVIP
;
A
#
# COMPACT_ATOMS: atom_id res chain seq x y z
N MET A 1 -87.39 -14.28 -7.22
CA MET A 1 -86.92 -14.24 -5.79
C MET A 1 -85.40 -14.13 -5.76
N HIS A 2 -84.93 -13.06 -5.11
CA HIS A 2 -83.54 -12.60 -5.06
C HIS A 2 -82.61 -13.54 -4.33
N ALA A 3 -81.37 -13.64 -4.79
CA ALA A 3 -80.18 -13.77 -3.92
C ALA A 3 -78.96 -13.14 -4.60
N ARG A 4 -78.51 -12.01 -4.07
CA ARG A 4 -77.27 -11.32 -4.35
C ARG A 4 -76.12 -12.04 -3.62
N SER A 5 -75.03 -12.39 -4.30
CA SER A 5 -73.75 -12.76 -3.62
C SER A 5 -72.68 -11.69 -3.93
N SER A 6 -72.28 -11.03 -2.87
CA SER A 6 -71.32 -9.96 -2.80
C SER A 6 -69.86 -10.49 -2.96
N ILE A 7 -69.17 -9.99 -3.97
CA ILE A 7 -67.73 -10.19 -4.12
C ILE A 7 -67.00 -9.19 -3.20
N ARG A 8 -66.35 -9.68 -2.16
CA ARG A 8 -65.44 -8.91 -1.29
C ARG A 8 -64.12 -8.71 -2.04
N ARG A 9 -63.79 -7.49 -2.40
CA ARG A 9 -62.48 -7.05 -2.84
C ARG A 9 -61.58 -6.89 -1.62
N CYS A 10 -60.58 -7.76 -1.45
CA CYS A 10 -59.46 -7.53 -0.51
C CYS A 10 -58.47 -6.59 -1.18
N ALA A 11 -58.45 -5.34 -0.75
CA ALA A 11 -57.39 -4.38 -1.06
C ALA A 11 -56.22 -4.67 -0.10
N VAL A 12 -55.13 -5.21 -0.59
CA VAL A 12 -53.85 -5.27 0.11
C VAL A 12 -53.15 -3.92 -0.08
N ALA A 13 -53.19 -3.09 0.96
CA ALA A 13 -52.40 -1.88 1.04
C ALA A 13 -50.93 -2.28 1.41
N ALA A 14 -50.05 -2.21 0.42
CA ALA A 14 -48.61 -2.32 0.66
C ALA A 14 -48.08 -0.99 1.24
N LEU A 15 -47.86 -0.94 2.53
CA LEU A 15 -47.09 0.12 3.20
C LEU A 15 -45.62 -0.03 2.81
N VAL A 16 -45.18 0.74 1.85
CA VAL A 16 -43.73 0.94 1.57
C VAL A 16 -43.23 1.90 2.64
N GLY A 17 -42.62 1.33 3.68
CA GLY A 17 -41.86 2.10 4.67
C GLY A 17 -40.58 2.64 4.00
N LEU A 18 -40.54 3.94 3.68
CA LEU A 18 -39.31 4.66 3.37
C LEU A 18 -38.46 4.71 4.64
N SER A 19 -37.56 3.77 4.81
CA SER A 19 -36.43 3.92 5.73
C SER A 19 -35.44 4.90 5.10
N LEU A 20 -35.51 6.16 5.51
CA LEU A 20 -34.44 7.13 5.27
C LEU A 20 -33.15 6.57 5.89
N PRO A 21 -32.05 6.46 5.12
CA PRO A 21 -30.77 6.15 5.74
C PRO A 21 -30.45 7.30 6.70
N SER A 22 -30.35 6.98 7.98
CA SER A 22 -29.76 7.88 8.98
C SER A 22 -28.37 8.25 8.46
N ALA A 23 -28.21 9.46 7.96
CA ALA A 23 -26.90 10.01 7.70
C ALA A 23 -26.17 10.05 9.04
N ALA A 24 -25.31 9.06 9.28
CA ALA A 24 -24.37 9.11 10.38
C ALA A 24 -23.58 10.41 10.15
N ALA A 25 -23.87 11.42 10.98
CA ALA A 25 -23.09 12.63 11.04
C ALA A 25 -21.65 12.19 11.32
N ALA A 26 -20.80 12.26 10.30
CA ALA A 26 -19.37 12.10 10.48
C ALA A 26 -18.98 13.18 11.49
N GLN A 27 -18.69 12.79 12.72
CA GLN A 27 -18.10 13.69 13.69
C GLN A 27 -16.80 14.20 13.05
N LEU A 28 -16.77 15.47 12.70
CA LEU A 28 -15.56 16.18 12.29
C LEU A 28 -14.61 16.13 13.50
N VAL A 29 -13.78 15.11 13.55
CA VAL A 29 -12.67 15.04 14.49
C VAL A 29 -11.76 16.19 14.14
N ALA A 30 -11.48 17.08 15.09
CA ALA A 30 -10.55 18.20 14.88
C ALA A 30 -9.21 17.64 14.35
N PRO A 31 -8.62 18.28 13.33
CA PRO A 31 -7.35 17.80 12.77
C PRO A 31 -6.26 17.80 13.85
N VAL A 32 -5.45 16.74 13.84
CA VAL A 32 -4.33 16.57 14.78
C VAL A 32 -3.26 17.61 14.46
N THR A 33 -2.88 18.42 15.46
CA THR A 33 -1.86 19.47 15.33
C THR A 33 -0.48 19.04 15.81
N GLN A 34 -0.39 18.01 16.65
CA GLN A 34 0.87 17.42 17.12
C GLN A 34 0.86 15.93 16.83
N LEU A 35 1.94 15.42 16.25
CA LEU A 35 2.00 14.04 15.76
C LEU A 35 3.32 13.39 16.16
N SER A 36 3.25 12.25 16.87
CA SER A 36 4.42 11.39 17.09
C SER A 36 4.62 10.42 15.92
N MET A 37 5.82 9.88 15.76
CA MET A 37 6.10 8.86 14.74
C MET A 37 5.17 7.64 14.88
N GLN A 38 4.95 7.16 16.11
CA GLN A 38 4.07 6.03 16.36
C GLN A 38 2.61 6.32 16.00
N ASP A 39 2.13 7.54 16.32
CA ASP A 39 0.79 7.96 15.94
C ASP A 39 0.63 8.11 14.43
N ALA A 40 1.64 8.65 13.74
CA ALA A 40 1.66 8.77 12.29
C ALA A 40 1.52 7.39 11.62
N VAL A 41 2.32 6.42 12.05
CA VAL A 41 2.25 5.04 11.53
C VAL A 41 0.89 4.40 11.83
N ARG A 42 0.38 4.54 13.05
CA ARG A 42 -0.94 4.01 13.43
C ARG A 42 -2.05 4.60 12.57
N MET A 43 -2.03 5.92 12.36
CA MET A 43 -3.03 6.62 11.54
C MET A 43 -2.91 6.24 10.07
N ALA A 44 -1.70 6.15 9.52
CA ALA A 44 -1.47 5.70 8.15
C ALA A 44 -2.05 4.29 7.94
N LEU A 45 -1.71 3.33 8.79
CA LEU A 45 -2.24 1.97 8.70
C LEU A 45 -3.76 1.90 8.84
N ALA A 46 -4.37 2.79 9.62
CA ALA A 46 -5.82 2.80 9.85
C ALA A 46 -6.60 3.52 8.74
N ARG A 47 -6.04 4.56 8.10
CA ARG A 47 -6.81 5.51 7.27
C ARG A 47 -6.29 5.68 5.84
N ASN A 48 -5.11 5.17 5.51
CA ASN A 48 -4.59 5.26 4.16
C ASN A 48 -5.51 4.54 3.16
N GLN A 49 -5.99 5.28 2.14
CA GLN A 49 -6.97 4.78 1.18
C GLN A 49 -6.43 3.62 0.33
N ALA A 50 -5.14 3.67 -0.05
CA ALA A 50 -4.52 2.58 -0.79
C ALA A 50 -4.45 1.29 0.06
N MET A 51 -4.19 1.43 1.37
CA MET A 51 -4.19 0.31 2.30
C MET A 51 -5.60 -0.28 2.49
N GLN A 52 -6.64 0.57 2.56
CA GLN A 52 -8.02 0.10 2.60
C GLN A 52 -8.39 -0.69 1.34
N ALA A 53 -7.99 -0.19 0.16
CA ALA A 53 -8.20 -0.90 -1.11
C ALA A 53 -7.50 -2.28 -1.13
N GLN A 54 -6.28 -2.37 -0.59
CA GLN A 54 -5.56 -3.64 -0.47
C GLN A 54 -6.28 -4.63 0.46
N ARG A 55 -6.86 -4.17 1.56
CA ARG A 55 -7.64 -5.03 2.47
C ARG A 55 -8.91 -5.57 1.81
N LEU A 56 -9.60 -4.76 0.99
CA LEU A 56 -10.76 -5.21 0.23
C LEU A 56 -10.42 -6.32 -0.78
N ALA A 57 -9.18 -6.42 -1.25
CA ALA A 57 -8.75 -7.52 -2.10
C ALA A 57 -8.83 -8.89 -1.37
N VAL A 58 -8.64 -8.92 -0.06
CA VAL A 58 -8.83 -10.14 0.74
C VAL A 58 -10.31 -10.52 0.80
N ASP A 59 -11.21 -9.56 0.93
CA ASP A 59 -12.65 -9.83 0.97
C ASP A 59 -13.15 -10.28 -0.41
N ALA A 60 -12.61 -9.75 -1.50
CA ALA A 60 -12.85 -10.24 -2.86
C ALA A 60 -12.38 -11.70 -3.02
N ALA A 61 -11.16 -12.02 -2.54
CA ALA A 61 -10.65 -13.40 -2.60
C ALA A 61 -11.52 -14.39 -1.76
N LYS A 62 -12.07 -13.95 -0.61
CA LYS A 62 -13.03 -14.76 0.15
C LYS A 62 -14.35 -14.98 -0.60
N ALA A 63 -14.82 -13.99 -1.36
CA ALA A 63 -15.99 -14.16 -2.23
C ALA A 63 -15.73 -15.18 -3.34
N ASP A 64 -14.49 -15.22 -3.88
CA ASP A 64 -14.06 -16.23 -4.84
C ASP A 64 -14.05 -17.65 -4.26
N GLU A 65 -13.77 -17.81 -2.94
CA GLU A 65 -13.91 -19.10 -2.26
C GLU A 65 -15.37 -19.61 -2.27
N VAL A 66 -16.33 -18.70 -2.07
CA VAL A 66 -17.75 -19.02 -2.16
C VAL A 66 -18.08 -19.50 -3.59
N THR A 67 -17.64 -18.74 -4.60
CA THR A 67 -17.84 -19.09 -6.02
C THR A 67 -17.20 -20.44 -6.37
N ALA A 68 -15.97 -20.67 -5.93
CA ALA A 68 -15.27 -21.96 -6.12
C ALA A 68 -16.02 -23.15 -5.47
N GLY A 69 -16.78 -22.87 -4.43
CA GLY A 69 -17.60 -23.84 -3.71
C GLY A 69 -18.94 -24.18 -4.36
N LEU A 70 -19.40 -23.42 -5.34
CA LEU A 70 -20.69 -23.67 -5.98
C LEU A 70 -20.69 -24.94 -6.83
N LYS A 71 -21.82 -25.62 -6.84
CA LYS A 71 -22.11 -26.73 -7.75
C LYS A 71 -22.67 -26.16 -9.06
N PRO A 72 -22.53 -26.89 -10.19
CA PRO A 72 -23.23 -26.54 -11.42
C PRO A 72 -24.74 -26.39 -11.18
N ASN A 73 -25.35 -25.42 -11.82
CA ASN A 73 -26.80 -25.24 -11.79
C ASN A 73 -27.50 -26.30 -12.65
N ILE A 74 -28.75 -26.60 -12.31
CA ILE A 74 -29.62 -27.36 -13.20
C ILE A 74 -30.01 -26.42 -14.34
N GLY A 75 -29.72 -26.81 -15.57
CA GLY A 75 -30.23 -26.16 -16.79
C GLY A 75 -31.65 -26.65 -17.04
N VAL A 76 -32.59 -25.75 -17.36
CA VAL A 76 -33.91 -26.08 -17.83
C VAL A 76 -34.12 -25.39 -19.15
N SER A 77 -34.56 -26.18 -20.17
CA SER A 77 -34.91 -25.66 -21.48
C SER A 77 -36.37 -25.97 -21.79
N PHE A 78 -36.99 -25.08 -22.53
CA PHE A 78 -38.33 -25.24 -23.08
C PHE A 78 -38.29 -24.85 -24.54
N GLY A 79 -38.72 -25.74 -25.40
CA GLY A 79 -38.80 -25.50 -26.84
C GLY A 79 -40.21 -25.72 -27.37
N VAL A 80 -40.58 -24.97 -28.38
CA VAL A 80 -41.77 -25.20 -29.18
C VAL A 80 -41.35 -25.19 -30.62
N SER A 81 -41.71 -26.26 -31.35
CA SER A 81 -41.37 -26.42 -32.74
C SER A 81 -42.58 -26.83 -33.59
N GLY A 82 -42.41 -26.93 -34.91
CA GLY A 82 -43.47 -27.21 -35.83
C GLY A 82 -44.06 -26.00 -36.54
N PHE A 83 -43.55 -24.79 -36.28
CA PHE A 83 -44.00 -23.56 -36.96
C PHE A 83 -43.47 -23.56 -38.38
N THR A 84 -44.40 -23.38 -39.34
CA THR A 84 -44.06 -23.13 -40.76
C THR A 84 -44.18 -21.61 -40.99
N PRO A 85 -43.07 -20.87 -41.10
CA PRO A 85 -43.08 -19.38 -41.00
C PRO A 85 -43.77 -18.66 -42.15
N PHE A 86 -44.21 -19.37 -43.19
CA PHE A 86 -44.80 -18.77 -44.39
C PHE A 86 -46.26 -19.22 -44.66
N THR A 87 -46.92 -19.89 -43.74
CA THR A 87 -48.33 -20.31 -43.86
C THR A 87 -49.17 -19.64 -42.78
N PRO A 88 -50.09 -18.67 -43.14
CA PRO A 88 -50.85 -17.88 -42.19
C PRO A 88 -51.81 -18.66 -41.25
N SER A 89 -52.07 -19.91 -41.53
CA SER A 89 -53.02 -20.79 -40.81
C SER A 89 -52.42 -21.52 -39.60
N THR A 90 -51.16 -21.26 -39.24
CA THR A 90 -50.42 -22.09 -38.24
C THR A 90 -50.37 -21.51 -36.83
N LEU A 91 -51.17 -20.48 -36.53
CA LEU A 91 -51.21 -19.86 -35.19
C LEU A 91 -52.61 -19.91 -34.54
N ASP A 92 -53.45 -20.91 -34.93
CA ASP A 92 -54.72 -21.14 -34.25
C ASP A 92 -54.55 -22.07 -33.02
N LEU A 93 -55.62 -22.16 -32.23
CA LEU A 93 -55.66 -23.00 -31.04
C LEU A 93 -55.55 -24.52 -31.38
N ASP A 94 -55.94 -24.90 -32.57
CA ASP A 94 -55.86 -26.28 -33.01
C ASP A 94 -54.44 -26.68 -33.40
N PHE A 95 -53.69 -25.76 -34.03
CA PHE A 95 -52.27 -25.93 -34.25
C PHE A 95 -51.50 -26.06 -32.90
N LEU A 96 -51.79 -25.17 -31.93
CA LEU A 96 -51.13 -25.25 -30.64
C LEU A 96 -51.43 -26.56 -29.88
N LYS A 97 -52.61 -27.18 -30.12
CA LYS A 97 -52.97 -28.45 -29.50
C LYS A 97 -52.46 -29.68 -30.22
N ASN A 98 -52.51 -29.65 -31.54
CA ASN A 98 -52.32 -30.86 -32.35
C ASN A 98 -51.18 -30.77 -33.37
N GLY A 99 -50.72 -29.57 -33.70
CA GLY A 99 -49.70 -29.34 -34.72
C GLY A 99 -48.32 -28.92 -34.16
N ALA A 100 -48.29 -28.33 -32.99
CA ALA A 100 -47.05 -27.93 -32.36
C ALA A 100 -46.39 -29.11 -31.59
N SER A 101 -45.09 -29.17 -31.61
CA SER A 101 -44.30 -30.06 -30.74
C SER A 101 -43.72 -29.25 -29.57
N TYR A 102 -43.83 -29.75 -28.36
CA TYR A 102 -43.29 -29.15 -27.17
C TYR A 102 -42.21 -30.04 -26.61
N ASP A 103 -41.04 -29.43 -26.28
CA ASP A 103 -39.97 -30.12 -25.61
C ASP A 103 -39.55 -29.39 -24.37
N THR A 104 -39.29 -30.10 -23.32
CA THR A 104 -38.76 -29.59 -22.07
C THR A 104 -37.67 -30.51 -21.58
N SER A 105 -36.49 -29.94 -21.25
CA SER A 105 -35.44 -30.77 -20.67
C SER A 105 -34.86 -30.13 -19.38
N ALA A 106 -34.40 -31.02 -18.50
CA ALA A 106 -33.63 -30.64 -17.32
C ALA A 106 -32.27 -31.33 -17.41
N THR A 107 -31.21 -30.53 -17.41
CA THR A 107 -29.82 -30.98 -17.52
C THR A 107 -29.05 -30.73 -16.25
N TYR A 108 -28.18 -31.64 -15.84
CA TYR A 108 -27.27 -31.49 -14.73
C TYR A 108 -25.89 -32.08 -15.03
N LEU A 109 -24.84 -31.31 -14.64
CA LEU A 109 -23.46 -31.74 -14.78
C LEU A 109 -22.93 -32.34 -13.48
N PHE A 110 -22.59 -33.63 -13.48
CA PHE A 110 -21.96 -34.30 -12.34
C PHE A 110 -20.45 -34.16 -12.44
N GLU A 111 -19.88 -33.24 -11.68
CA GLU A 111 -18.44 -33.02 -11.62
C GLU A 111 -17.72 -34.21 -11.00
N ARG A 112 -16.68 -34.72 -11.67
CA ARG A 112 -15.86 -35.84 -11.23
C ARG A 112 -14.43 -35.40 -10.92
N GLY A 113 -13.59 -36.33 -10.45
CA GLY A 113 -12.17 -36.05 -10.19
C GLY A 113 -11.90 -35.15 -9.01
N GLY A 114 -12.90 -34.77 -8.21
CA GLY A 114 -12.75 -33.85 -7.07
C GLY A 114 -12.51 -32.38 -7.47
N LYS A 115 -12.91 -31.99 -8.69
CA LYS A 115 -12.72 -30.63 -9.24
C LYS A 115 -13.16 -29.52 -8.28
N ARG A 116 -14.41 -29.63 -7.74
CA ARG A 116 -14.93 -28.66 -6.78
C ARG A 116 -14.03 -28.52 -5.55
N ARG A 117 -13.61 -29.65 -4.95
CA ARG A 117 -12.72 -29.65 -3.79
C ARG A 117 -11.39 -28.96 -4.12
N ASN A 118 -10.83 -29.22 -5.29
CA ASN A 118 -9.57 -28.67 -5.73
C ASN A 118 -9.69 -27.16 -6.10
N ARG A 119 -10.84 -26.72 -6.68
CA ARG A 119 -11.15 -25.29 -6.88
C ARG A 119 -11.20 -24.54 -5.54
N ILE A 120 -11.89 -25.09 -4.53
CA ILE A 120 -11.91 -24.50 -3.20
C ILE A 120 -10.49 -24.41 -2.62
N ALA A 121 -9.68 -25.46 -2.77
CA ALA A 121 -8.31 -25.46 -2.25
C ALA A 121 -7.40 -24.41 -2.93
N VAL A 122 -7.59 -24.16 -4.23
CA VAL A 122 -6.89 -23.07 -4.95
C VAL A 122 -7.37 -21.72 -4.43
N ALA A 123 -8.68 -21.50 -4.33
CA ALA A 123 -9.25 -20.22 -3.86
C ALA A 123 -8.77 -19.89 -2.44
N GLN A 124 -8.80 -20.87 -1.52
CA GLN A 124 -8.30 -20.70 -0.15
C GLN A 124 -6.81 -20.37 -0.11
N ALA A 125 -5.99 -21.04 -0.93
CA ALA A 125 -4.57 -20.72 -1.03
C ALA A 125 -4.35 -19.31 -1.61
N THR A 126 -5.19 -18.87 -2.55
CA THR A 126 -5.15 -17.50 -3.11
C THR A 126 -5.55 -16.46 -2.06
N THR A 127 -6.55 -16.73 -1.23
CA THR A 127 -6.93 -15.85 -0.10
C THR A 127 -5.76 -15.68 0.88
N GLU A 128 -5.08 -16.78 1.23
CA GLU A 128 -3.89 -16.72 2.10
C GLU A 128 -2.76 -15.92 1.45
N GLN A 129 -2.46 -16.14 0.18
CA GLN A 129 -1.46 -15.36 -0.56
C GLN A 129 -1.81 -13.87 -0.55
N THR A 130 -3.06 -13.50 -0.84
CA THR A 130 -3.54 -12.12 -0.83
C THR A 130 -3.40 -11.51 0.57
N SER A 131 -3.75 -12.26 1.61
CA SER A 131 -3.61 -11.83 3.01
C SER A 131 -2.14 -11.53 3.36
N ARG A 132 -1.19 -12.39 2.93
CA ARG A 132 0.24 -12.15 3.15
C ARG A 132 0.74 -10.93 2.36
N GLY A 133 0.19 -10.69 1.18
CA GLY A 133 0.44 -9.47 0.40
C GLY A 133 -0.01 -8.21 1.13
N VAL A 134 -1.15 -8.24 1.82
CA VAL A 134 -1.62 -7.12 2.67
C VAL A 134 -0.66 -6.85 3.82
N VAL A 135 -0.15 -7.88 4.49
CA VAL A 135 0.84 -7.71 5.58
C VAL A 135 2.14 -7.09 5.06
N ASP A 136 2.57 -7.44 3.83
CA ASP A 136 3.72 -6.79 3.20
C ASP A 136 3.45 -5.33 2.83
N ALA A 137 2.25 -5.02 2.33
CA ALA A 137 1.84 -3.64 2.06
C ALA A 137 1.79 -2.79 3.35
N GLU A 138 1.35 -3.35 4.48
CA GLU A 138 1.40 -2.69 5.79
C GLU A 138 2.83 -2.40 6.23
N ARG A 139 3.75 -3.33 6.03
CA ARG A 139 5.19 -3.14 6.30
C ARG A 139 5.77 -2.01 5.45
N GLN A 140 5.44 -1.97 4.16
CA GLN A 140 5.89 -0.92 3.24
C GLN A 140 5.32 0.45 3.63
N LEU A 141 4.03 0.53 3.94
CA LEU A 141 3.38 1.78 4.36
C LEU A 141 3.96 2.30 5.68
N ARG A 142 4.25 1.41 6.64
CA ARG A 142 4.93 1.77 7.88
C ARG A 142 6.27 2.46 7.58
N PHE A 143 7.12 1.83 6.78
CA PHE A 143 8.43 2.36 6.42
C PHE A 143 8.34 3.72 5.70
N GLN A 144 7.44 3.84 4.72
CA GLN A 144 7.21 5.11 4.02
C GLN A 144 6.76 6.22 4.97
N THR A 145 5.91 5.88 5.96
CA THR A 145 5.43 6.85 6.95
C THR A 145 6.55 7.27 7.91
N GLU A 146 7.38 6.33 8.35
CA GLU A 146 8.56 6.61 9.19
C GLU A 146 9.54 7.53 8.45
N GLN A 147 9.84 7.25 7.17
CA GLN A 147 10.69 8.13 6.35
C GLN A 147 10.09 9.53 6.17
N ALA A 148 8.79 9.62 5.87
CA ALA A 148 8.13 10.91 5.70
C ALA A 148 8.13 11.71 7.01
N PHE A 149 7.95 11.05 8.15
CA PHE A 149 8.02 11.69 9.46
C PHE A 149 9.43 12.21 9.79
N ILE A 150 10.46 11.41 9.53
CA ILE A 150 11.88 11.81 9.71
C ILE A 150 12.19 13.02 8.80
N ALA A 151 11.67 13.04 7.58
CA ALA A 151 11.83 14.17 6.68
C ALA A 151 11.19 15.48 7.23
N VAL A 152 10.04 15.39 7.91
CA VAL A 152 9.42 16.55 8.58
C VAL A 152 10.28 17.02 9.76
N LEU A 153 10.80 16.09 10.57
CA LEU A 153 11.73 16.44 11.66
C LEU A 153 12.99 17.13 11.15
N PHE A 154 13.57 16.62 10.07
CA PHE A 154 14.76 17.19 9.44
C PHE A 154 14.48 18.57 8.88
N ALA A 155 13.39 18.73 8.12
CA ALA A 155 13.02 20.03 7.53
C ALA A 155 12.73 21.07 8.62
N LYS A 156 12.02 20.72 9.70
CA LYS A 156 11.79 21.59 10.84
C LYS A 156 13.12 21.99 11.50
N SER A 157 13.96 21.01 11.81
CA SER A 157 15.27 21.29 12.44
C SER A 157 16.17 22.17 11.57
N THR A 158 16.07 22.02 10.24
CA THR A 158 16.79 22.85 9.28
C THR A 158 16.24 24.28 9.25
N LEU A 159 14.91 24.45 9.30
CA LEU A 159 14.29 25.77 9.38
C LEU A 159 14.69 26.49 10.66
N ASP A 160 14.59 25.83 11.82
CA ASP A 160 14.99 26.38 13.11
C ASP A 160 16.47 26.83 13.10
N LEU A 161 17.35 26.03 12.49
CA LEU A 161 18.76 26.38 12.30
C LEU A 161 18.94 27.59 11.39
N SER A 162 18.27 27.62 10.23
CA SER A 162 18.40 28.70 9.25
C SER A 162 17.93 30.03 9.84
N GLN A 163 16.82 30.02 10.59
CA GLN A 163 16.32 31.20 11.30
C GLN A 163 17.29 31.70 12.39
N ALA A 164 17.87 30.77 13.17
CA ALA A 164 18.87 31.11 14.17
C ALA A 164 20.15 31.71 13.53
N ASN A 165 20.59 31.13 12.41
CA ASN A 165 21.76 31.66 11.68
C ASN A 165 21.47 33.03 11.07
N LEU A 166 20.29 33.24 10.46
CA LEU A 166 19.89 34.55 9.93
C LEU A 166 19.87 35.61 11.04
N LYS A 167 19.29 35.28 12.22
CA LYS A 167 19.27 36.17 13.37
C LYS A 167 20.69 36.52 13.84
N SER A 168 21.55 35.51 14.01
CA SER A 168 22.95 35.73 14.42
C SER A 168 23.72 36.61 13.43
N PHE A 169 23.49 36.42 12.13
CA PHE A 169 24.15 37.21 11.08
C PHE A 169 23.56 38.63 10.97
N ALA A 170 22.28 38.85 11.27
CA ALA A 170 21.68 40.16 11.34
C ALA A 170 22.37 41.03 12.40
N ASP A 171 22.71 40.46 13.54
CA ASP A 171 23.47 41.15 14.59
C ASP A 171 24.87 41.60 14.06
N VAL A 172 25.53 40.78 13.27
CA VAL A 172 26.80 41.14 12.61
C VAL A 172 26.61 42.29 11.63
N VAL A 173 25.53 42.31 10.85
CA VAL A 173 25.20 43.38 9.91
C VAL A 173 24.97 44.69 10.68
N ASP A 174 24.23 44.67 11.79
CA ASP A 174 23.89 45.86 12.56
C ASP A 174 25.12 46.50 13.26
N VAL A 175 26.01 45.69 13.82
CA VAL A 175 27.28 46.12 14.37
C VAL A 175 28.16 46.83 13.28
N ASN A 176 28.25 46.21 12.09
CA ASN A 176 29.05 46.77 11.01
C ASN A 176 28.41 48.04 10.41
N ARG A 177 27.08 48.17 10.41
CA ARG A 177 26.41 49.44 10.05
C ARG A 177 26.81 50.58 10.98
N GLN A 178 26.89 50.34 12.28
CA GLN A 178 27.34 51.33 13.27
C GLN A 178 28.82 51.73 12.99
N ARG A 179 29.68 50.75 12.66
CA ARG A 179 31.10 51.02 12.31
C ARG A 179 31.26 51.90 11.07
N VAL A 180 30.45 51.68 10.03
CA VAL A 180 30.42 52.55 8.85
C VAL A 180 30.00 53.96 9.26
N THR A 181 28.97 54.11 10.07
CA THR A 181 28.50 55.43 10.54
C THR A 181 29.57 56.15 11.37
N ALA A 182 30.37 55.40 12.14
CA ALA A 182 31.50 55.94 12.90
C ALA A 182 32.76 56.23 12.03
N GLY A 183 32.79 55.80 10.79
CA GLY A 183 33.94 55.90 9.92
C GLY A 183 35.01 54.80 10.09
N ASP A 184 34.71 53.78 10.90
CA ASP A 184 35.65 52.68 11.23
C ASP A 184 35.61 51.52 10.22
N LEU A 185 34.68 51.55 9.24
CA LEU A 185 34.53 50.54 8.23
C LEU A 185 34.22 51.20 6.87
N ALA A 186 34.84 50.70 5.80
CA ALA A 186 34.57 51.15 4.43
C ALA A 186 33.18 50.68 3.97
N GLU A 187 32.42 51.52 3.27
CA GLU A 187 31.10 51.19 2.72
C GLU A 187 31.15 49.92 1.82
N ALA A 188 32.21 49.73 1.04
CA ALA A 188 32.39 48.57 0.16
C ALA A 188 32.49 47.27 0.94
N GLU A 189 33.02 47.24 2.15
CA GLU A 189 33.01 46.05 3.03
C GLU A 189 31.64 45.81 3.62
N PHE A 190 30.95 46.87 3.99
CA PHE A 190 29.55 46.75 4.51
C PHE A 190 28.63 46.19 3.41
N TYR A 191 28.77 46.59 2.17
CA TYR A 191 27.98 46.01 1.05
C TYR A 191 28.23 44.51 0.90
N LYS A 192 29.46 44.01 1.05
CA LYS A 192 29.75 42.58 1.05
C LYS A 192 29.03 41.83 2.18
N ILE A 193 29.03 42.39 3.40
CA ILE A 193 28.32 41.80 4.55
C ILE A 193 26.80 41.79 4.29
N SER A 194 26.25 42.90 3.78
CA SER A 194 24.83 43.00 3.45
C SER A 194 24.41 42.03 2.35
N LEU A 195 25.22 41.80 1.34
CA LEU A 195 24.96 40.79 0.31
C LEU A 195 25.04 39.37 0.86
N GLN A 196 25.92 39.11 1.82
CA GLN A 196 25.96 37.79 2.47
C GLN A 196 24.70 37.50 3.26
N LYS A 197 24.04 38.51 3.85
CA LYS A 197 22.75 38.34 4.55
C LYS A 197 21.67 37.78 3.62
N LEU A 198 21.67 38.15 2.34
CA LEU A 198 20.73 37.65 1.34
C LEU A 198 20.79 36.11 1.24
N GLN A 199 21.99 35.51 1.37
CA GLN A 199 22.13 34.05 1.36
C GLN A 199 21.39 33.42 2.56
N PHE A 200 21.49 33.98 3.76
CA PHE A 200 20.76 33.47 4.93
C PHE A 200 19.24 33.62 4.78
N GLU A 201 18.77 34.72 4.16
CA GLU A 201 17.35 34.90 3.86
C GLU A 201 16.83 33.87 2.85
N GLN A 202 17.65 33.54 1.83
CA GLN A 202 17.33 32.48 0.87
C GLN A 202 17.31 31.10 1.52
N ASP A 203 18.26 30.82 2.44
CA ASP A 203 18.31 29.55 3.16
C ASP A 203 17.05 29.35 4.03
N VAL A 204 16.54 30.42 4.69
CA VAL A 204 15.28 30.38 5.43
C VAL A 204 14.11 30.08 4.50
N SER A 205 14.00 30.82 3.38
CA SER A 205 12.90 30.62 2.42
C SER A 205 12.91 29.21 1.83
N ALA A 206 14.09 28.66 1.52
CA ALA A 206 14.22 27.28 1.03
C ALA A 206 13.80 26.25 2.10
N ALA A 207 14.18 26.50 3.37
CA ALA A 207 13.81 25.61 4.47
C ALA A 207 12.30 25.65 4.79
N GLU A 208 11.64 26.82 4.64
CA GLU A 208 10.18 26.93 4.78
C GLU A 208 9.46 26.09 3.72
N VAL A 209 9.86 26.20 2.46
CA VAL A 209 9.30 25.41 1.37
C VAL A 209 9.52 23.91 1.61
N ALA A 210 10.73 23.51 2.03
CA ALA A 210 11.06 22.12 2.31
C ALA A 210 10.18 21.55 3.45
N LEU A 211 9.90 22.34 4.50
CA LEU A 211 9.03 21.92 5.59
C LEU A 211 7.59 21.70 5.12
N GLU A 212 7.02 22.62 4.33
CA GLU A 212 5.67 22.47 3.81
C GLU A 212 5.55 21.27 2.85
N GLN A 213 6.55 21.02 2.01
CA GLN A 213 6.60 19.84 1.16
C GLN A 213 6.68 18.53 1.97
N ALA A 214 7.51 18.49 3.01
CA ALA A 214 7.61 17.34 3.90
C ALA A 214 6.29 17.08 4.65
N ARG A 215 5.63 18.12 5.14
CA ARG A 215 4.29 18.04 5.77
C ARG A 215 3.25 17.48 4.79
N ALA A 216 3.22 17.99 3.56
CA ALA A 216 2.30 17.51 2.53
C ALA A 216 2.50 16.02 2.21
N ASN A 217 3.76 15.56 2.09
CA ASN A 217 4.08 14.16 1.85
C ASN A 217 3.65 13.26 3.02
N LEU A 218 3.86 13.70 4.27
CA LEU A 218 3.38 12.95 5.44
C LEU A 218 1.85 12.90 5.48
N ARG A 219 1.16 14.02 5.22
CA ARG A 219 -0.31 14.09 5.18
C ARG A 219 -0.91 13.19 4.10
N GLN A 220 -0.22 13.01 2.96
CA GLN A 220 -0.65 12.07 1.91
C GLN A 220 -0.73 10.64 2.44
N LEU A 221 0.19 10.23 3.29
CA LEU A 221 0.22 8.87 3.85
C LEU A 221 -0.79 8.69 5.00
N VAL A 222 -0.92 9.70 5.86
CA VAL A 222 -1.74 9.65 7.08
C VAL A 222 -3.20 10.06 6.82
N GLY A 223 -3.45 10.87 5.79
CA GLY A 223 -4.75 11.41 5.40
C GLY A 223 -4.84 12.93 5.58
N PHE A 224 -5.13 13.65 4.50
CA PHE A 224 -5.22 15.11 4.48
C PHE A 224 -6.28 15.68 5.41
N ASP A 225 -7.39 14.96 5.60
CA ASP A 225 -8.52 15.39 6.43
C ASP A 225 -8.31 15.17 7.94
N THR A 226 -7.28 14.41 8.29
CA THR A 226 -7.02 13.99 9.68
C THR A 226 -5.93 14.79 10.38
N VAL A 227 -5.01 15.34 9.60
CA VAL A 227 -3.81 16.03 10.10
C VAL A 227 -3.82 17.47 9.60
N ALA A 228 -3.62 18.42 10.50
CA ALA A 228 -3.59 19.84 10.18
C ALA A 228 -2.46 20.16 9.18
N GLU A 229 -2.63 21.24 8.39
CA GLU A 229 -1.59 21.71 7.47
C GLU A 229 -0.29 22.05 8.20
N ASN A 230 -0.41 22.71 9.33
CA ASN A 230 0.69 23.12 10.19
C ASN A 230 1.04 22.08 11.27
N VAL A 231 0.92 20.78 10.96
CA VAL A 231 1.24 19.72 11.93
C VAL A 231 2.67 19.84 12.43
N GLU A 232 2.82 19.79 13.76
CA GLU A 232 4.11 19.81 14.44
C GLU A 232 4.52 18.37 14.79
N PRO A 233 5.69 17.91 14.31
CA PRO A 233 6.22 16.62 14.70
C PRO A 233 6.66 16.67 16.18
N VAL A 234 6.31 15.63 16.94
CA VAL A 234 6.76 15.44 18.31
C VAL A 234 7.97 14.53 18.35
N GLY A 235 9.08 15.02 18.85
CA GLY A 235 10.36 14.35 18.90
C GLY A 235 11.47 15.14 18.23
N ASP A 236 12.68 14.65 18.38
CA ASP A 236 13.89 15.27 17.84
C ASP A 236 14.67 14.27 17.01
N LEU A 237 15.56 14.78 16.15
CA LEU A 237 16.58 13.96 15.50
C LEU A 237 17.58 13.52 16.58
N ALA A 238 17.64 12.22 16.86
CA ALA A 238 18.46 11.69 17.94
C ALA A 238 19.25 10.47 17.49
N TYR A 239 20.42 10.30 18.06
CA TYR A 239 21.25 9.11 17.95
C TYR A 239 21.09 8.24 19.22
N SER A 240 20.95 6.94 19.01
CA SER A 240 21.01 5.95 20.09
C SER A 240 21.90 4.77 19.64
N GLY A 241 22.92 4.47 20.46
CA GLY A 241 23.84 3.37 20.16
C GLY A 241 23.21 2.01 20.39
N HIS A 242 23.30 1.12 19.41
CA HIS A 242 22.84 -0.26 19.51
C HIS A 242 23.91 -1.23 19.02
N THR A 243 23.89 -2.47 19.53
CA THR A 243 24.76 -3.54 19.07
C THR A 243 23.91 -4.70 18.58
N LEU A 244 23.98 -5.00 17.29
CA LEU A 244 23.20 -6.05 16.64
C LEU A 244 24.14 -6.97 15.84
N GLY A 245 23.86 -8.28 15.85
CA GLY A 245 24.59 -9.27 15.05
C GLY A 245 23.96 -9.44 13.67
N LEU A 246 24.76 -9.37 12.60
CA LEU A 246 24.27 -9.51 11.22
C LEU A 246 23.58 -10.86 10.97
N ASP A 247 24.15 -11.96 11.51
CA ASP A 247 23.61 -13.31 11.25
C ASP A 247 22.27 -13.53 11.99
N ASP A 248 22.12 -12.94 13.18
CA ASP A 248 20.85 -12.95 13.92
C ASP A 248 19.77 -12.16 13.15
N LEU A 249 20.13 -11.03 12.56
CA LEU A 249 19.22 -10.22 11.75
C LEU A 249 18.78 -10.97 10.48
N LYS A 250 19.68 -11.66 9.80
CA LYS A 250 19.36 -12.53 8.65
C LYS A 250 18.39 -13.64 9.04
N ALA A 251 18.65 -14.32 10.18
CA ALA A 251 17.75 -15.38 10.65
C ALA A 251 16.36 -14.85 10.99
N GLN A 252 16.29 -13.69 11.66
CA GLN A 252 15.04 -13.02 11.99
C GLN A 252 14.27 -12.60 10.74
N ALA A 253 14.94 -12.03 9.73
CA ALA A 253 14.32 -11.62 8.48
C ALA A 253 13.72 -12.80 7.71
N LEU A 254 14.44 -13.90 7.59
CA LEU A 254 13.92 -15.11 6.93
C LEU A 254 12.68 -15.69 7.62
N ALA A 255 12.50 -15.45 8.91
CA ALA A 255 11.31 -15.87 9.67
C ALA A 255 10.16 -14.84 9.61
N ALA A 256 10.46 -13.53 9.60
CA ALA A 256 9.49 -12.46 9.80
C ALA A 256 9.00 -11.79 8.52
N ARG A 257 9.76 -11.82 7.44
CA ARG A 257 9.47 -11.08 6.20
C ARG A 257 8.18 -11.56 5.53
N ALA A 258 7.23 -10.64 5.39
CA ALA A 258 5.90 -10.92 4.83
C ALA A 258 5.95 -11.20 3.31
N ASP A 259 6.85 -10.55 2.56
CA ASP A 259 7.07 -10.81 1.14
C ASP A 259 7.59 -12.25 0.87
N LEU A 260 8.48 -12.76 1.72
CA LEU A 260 8.92 -14.16 1.65
C LEU A 260 7.77 -15.12 1.97
N GLN A 261 6.94 -14.80 2.96
CA GLN A 261 5.75 -15.58 3.28
C GLN A 261 4.71 -15.53 2.14
N ALA A 262 4.55 -14.39 1.48
CA ALA A 262 3.69 -14.25 0.30
C ALA A 262 4.22 -15.09 -0.88
N ALA A 263 5.53 -15.11 -1.12
CA ALA A 263 6.14 -15.94 -2.14
C ALA A 263 5.95 -17.45 -1.84
N GLN A 264 6.05 -17.86 -0.57
CA GLN A 264 5.74 -19.22 -0.14
C GLN A 264 4.26 -19.59 -0.35
N ALA A 265 3.34 -18.66 -0.05
CA ALA A 265 1.92 -18.85 -0.32
C ALA A 265 1.64 -18.95 -1.83
N SER A 266 2.33 -18.16 -2.66
CA SER A 266 2.26 -18.24 -4.13
C SER A 266 2.69 -19.61 -4.66
N LEU A 267 3.75 -20.19 -4.11
CA LEU A 267 4.15 -21.57 -4.44
C LEU A 267 3.04 -22.57 -4.07
N THR A 268 2.39 -22.39 -2.93
CA THR A 268 1.25 -23.24 -2.52
C THR A 268 0.09 -23.10 -3.48
N VAL A 269 -0.24 -21.90 -3.95
CA VAL A 269 -1.27 -21.68 -4.99
C VAL A 269 -0.92 -22.42 -6.26
N ALA A 270 0.32 -22.33 -6.74
CA ALA A 270 0.77 -23.02 -7.95
C ALA A 270 0.64 -24.55 -7.82
N GLN A 271 1.01 -25.13 -6.67
CA GLN A 271 0.86 -26.56 -6.38
C GLN A 271 -0.60 -27.02 -6.35
N LYS A 272 -1.49 -26.21 -5.74
CA LYS A 272 -2.94 -26.48 -5.73
C LYS A 272 -3.53 -26.36 -7.13
N SER A 273 -3.10 -25.36 -7.91
CA SER A 273 -3.51 -25.20 -9.31
C SER A 273 -3.10 -26.40 -10.17
N LEU A 274 -1.89 -26.93 -10.02
CA LEU A 274 -1.47 -28.15 -10.69
C LEU A 274 -2.37 -29.34 -10.32
N THR A 275 -2.73 -29.45 -9.04
CA THR A 275 -3.65 -30.51 -8.58
C THR A 275 -5.04 -30.33 -9.19
N LEU A 276 -5.52 -29.09 -9.31
CA LEU A 276 -6.79 -28.76 -9.97
C LEU A 276 -6.73 -29.16 -11.47
N GLU A 277 -5.66 -28.78 -12.19
CA GLU A 277 -5.54 -29.10 -13.61
C GLU A 277 -5.45 -30.61 -13.87
N ARG A 278 -4.80 -31.34 -12.99
CA ARG A 278 -4.82 -32.82 -13.03
C ARG A 278 -6.23 -33.39 -12.78
N SER A 279 -7.02 -32.77 -11.90
CA SER A 279 -8.41 -33.16 -11.68
C SER A 279 -9.34 -32.84 -12.84
N ASN A 280 -9.04 -31.74 -13.58
CA ASN A 280 -9.79 -31.36 -14.79
C ASN A 280 -9.63 -32.34 -15.94
N ALA A 281 -8.60 -33.20 -15.94
CA ALA A 281 -8.47 -34.31 -16.88
C ALA A 281 -9.56 -35.37 -16.71
N ALA A 282 -10.17 -35.49 -15.51
CA ALA A 282 -11.32 -36.37 -15.30
C ALA A 282 -12.55 -35.78 -15.99
N ARG A 283 -13.24 -36.60 -16.80
CA ARG A 283 -14.45 -36.15 -17.50
C ARG A 283 -15.65 -36.14 -16.60
N ASP A 284 -16.48 -35.13 -16.75
CA ASP A 284 -17.76 -34.99 -16.05
C ASP A 284 -18.82 -35.80 -16.77
N ILE A 285 -19.91 -36.09 -16.09
CA ILE A 285 -21.06 -36.80 -16.66
C ILE A 285 -22.22 -35.79 -16.72
N GLY A 286 -22.68 -35.50 -17.92
CA GLY A 286 -23.95 -34.83 -18.17
C GLY A 286 -25.12 -35.82 -17.99
N GLY A 287 -26.09 -35.45 -17.17
CA GLY A 287 -27.38 -36.15 -17.09
C GLY A 287 -28.48 -35.26 -17.66
N GLU A 288 -29.41 -35.83 -18.42
CA GLU A 288 -30.56 -35.11 -18.94
C GLU A 288 -31.82 -35.93 -18.75
N LEU A 289 -32.88 -35.26 -18.32
CA LEU A 289 -34.25 -35.73 -18.30
C LEU A 289 -35.01 -34.88 -19.31
N ASP A 290 -35.60 -35.48 -20.32
CA ASP A 290 -36.37 -34.80 -21.34
C ASP A 290 -37.83 -35.31 -21.41
N TYR A 291 -38.72 -34.40 -21.72
CA TYR A 291 -40.11 -34.68 -22.06
C TYR A 291 -40.41 -33.98 -23.38
N SER A 292 -40.97 -34.76 -24.31
CA SER A 292 -41.46 -34.23 -25.58
C SER A 292 -42.90 -34.65 -25.87
N HIS A 293 -43.67 -33.72 -26.43
CA HIS A 293 -45.02 -33.93 -26.92
C HIS A 293 -45.06 -33.57 -28.39
N ALA A 294 -45.45 -34.53 -29.24
CA ALA A 294 -45.62 -34.32 -30.68
C ALA A 294 -46.91 -35.00 -31.15
N GLY A 295 -47.87 -34.21 -31.56
CA GLY A 295 -49.19 -34.73 -31.94
C GLY A 295 -49.91 -35.40 -30.76
N SER A 296 -50.15 -36.70 -30.87
CA SER A 296 -50.81 -37.47 -29.76
C SER A 296 -49.85 -38.25 -28.87
N GLN A 297 -48.53 -38.07 -29.09
CA GLN A 297 -47.54 -38.87 -28.37
C GLN A 297 -46.81 -38.02 -27.29
N ASN A 298 -46.67 -38.62 -26.11
CA ASN A 298 -45.84 -38.10 -25.03
C ASN A 298 -44.67 -39.05 -24.82
N VAL A 299 -43.47 -38.51 -24.85
CA VAL A 299 -42.23 -39.28 -24.65
C VAL A 299 -41.45 -38.70 -23.53
N VAL A 300 -40.99 -39.56 -22.60
CA VAL A 300 -40.02 -39.17 -21.54
C VAL A 300 -38.74 -39.90 -21.82
N GLY A 301 -37.64 -39.14 -21.91
CA GLY A 301 -36.31 -39.68 -22.12
C GLY A 301 -35.40 -39.43 -20.93
N VAL A 302 -34.42 -40.30 -20.71
CA VAL A 302 -33.31 -40.11 -19.78
C VAL A 302 -32.03 -40.41 -20.53
N SER A 303 -31.12 -39.47 -20.53
CA SER A 303 -29.84 -39.63 -21.20
C SER A 303 -28.66 -39.32 -20.29
N ALA A 304 -27.51 -39.90 -20.55
CA ALA A 304 -26.24 -39.58 -19.93
C ALA A 304 -25.18 -39.42 -21.00
N ALA A 305 -24.42 -38.33 -20.93
CA ALA A 305 -23.33 -38.01 -21.86
C ALA A 305 -22.01 -37.91 -21.11
N ILE A 306 -20.95 -38.44 -21.71
CA ILE A 306 -19.59 -38.33 -21.25
C ILE A 306 -18.65 -38.09 -22.44
N ASP A 307 -17.81 -37.09 -22.36
CA ASP A 307 -16.79 -36.85 -23.38
C ASP A 307 -15.64 -37.86 -23.25
N LEU A 308 -15.27 -38.50 -24.34
CA LEU A 308 -14.16 -39.45 -24.34
C LEU A 308 -12.82 -38.67 -24.50
N PRO A 309 -11.84 -38.88 -23.61
CA PRO A 309 -10.57 -38.14 -23.64
C PRO A 309 -9.61 -38.74 -24.67
N ILE A 310 -9.98 -38.72 -25.95
CA ILE A 310 -9.19 -39.33 -27.05
C ILE A 310 -8.03 -38.39 -27.40
N HIS A 311 -8.31 -37.10 -27.62
CA HIS A 311 -7.32 -36.12 -28.06
C HIS A 311 -6.95 -35.16 -26.95
N ASP A 312 -7.94 -34.61 -26.27
CA ASP A 312 -7.75 -33.67 -25.14
C ASP A 312 -7.87 -34.42 -23.82
N ARG A 313 -6.79 -34.43 -23.05
CA ARG A 313 -6.67 -34.97 -21.66
C ARG A 313 -6.23 -33.89 -20.68
N ASN A 314 -6.43 -32.63 -21.05
CA ASN A 314 -5.95 -31.45 -20.30
C ASN A 314 -4.40 -31.38 -20.20
N GLN A 315 -3.69 -32.10 -21.08
CA GLN A 315 -2.22 -32.21 -21.01
C GLN A 315 -1.50 -30.86 -21.15
N GLY A 316 -2.04 -29.95 -21.96
CA GLY A 316 -1.47 -28.60 -22.13
C GLY A 316 -1.54 -27.76 -20.85
N ASN A 317 -2.70 -27.73 -20.18
CA ASN A 317 -2.86 -26.99 -18.93
C ASN A 317 -2.08 -27.64 -17.77
N ILE A 318 -2.00 -28.99 -17.75
CA ILE A 318 -1.15 -29.68 -16.77
C ILE A 318 0.31 -29.30 -16.96
N ALA A 319 0.84 -29.34 -18.19
CA ALA A 319 2.21 -28.95 -18.49
C ALA A 319 2.47 -27.46 -18.12
N LYS A 320 1.51 -26.56 -18.44
CA LYS A 320 1.56 -25.15 -18.03
C LYS A 320 1.62 -25.00 -16.52
N ALA A 321 0.78 -25.73 -15.78
CA ALA A 321 0.77 -25.68 -14.33
C ALA A 321 2.06 -26.23 -13.70
N GLU A 322 2.68 -27.26 -14.30
CA GLU A 322 3.99 -27.79 -13.89
C GLU A 322 5.12 -26.75 -14.07
N VAL A 323 5.08 -25.99 -15.18
CA VAL A 323 5.98 -24.84 -15.38
C VAL A 323 5.69 -23.75 -14.34
N GLY A 324 4.42 -23.48 -14.03
CA GLY A 324 4.01 -22.52 -13.00
C GLY A 324 4.56 -22.86 -11.61
N VAL A 325 4.58 -24.15 -11.23
CA VAL A 325 5.19 -24.57 -9.96
C VAL A 325 6.69 -24.30 -9.94
N ARG A 326 7.40 -24.61 -11.03
CA ARG A 326 8.84 -24.31 -11.15
C ARG A 326 9.11 -22.81 -11.07
N GLN A 327 8.35 -22.00 -11.79
CA GLN A 327 8.44 -20.55 -11.75
C GLN A 327 8.21 -19.99 -10.33
N ALA A 328 7.19 -20.48 -9.61
CA ALA A 328 6.92 -20.07 -8.25
C ALA A 328 8.04 -20.47 -7.27
N THR A 329 8.67 -21.65 -7.51
CA THR A 329 9.82 -22.10 -6.71
C THR A 329 11.02 -21.18 -6.91
N ASP A 330 11.34 -20.85 -8.16
CA ASP A 330 12.46 -19.96 -8.49
C ASP A 330 12.21 -18.54 -7.96
N THR A 331 10.96 -18.05 -8.04
CA THR A 331 10.56 -16.75 -7.49
C THR A 331 10.73 -16.73 -5.97
N GLN A 332 10.31 -17.78 -5.26
CA GLN A 332 10.48 -17.89 -3.81
C GLN A 332 11.98 -17.88 -3.42
N LEU A 333 12.83 -18.59 -4.18
CA LEU A 333 14.28 -18.60 -3.94
C LEU A 333 14.90 -17.21 -4.21
N ALA A 334 14.49 -16.56 -5.30
CA ALA A 334 14.93 -15.19 -5.62
C ALA A 334 14.53 -14.20 -4.52
N THR A 335 13.28 -14.27 -4.03
CA THR A 335 12.81 -13.45 -2.90
C THR A 335 13.63 -13.69 -1.65
N ARG A 336 13.98 -14.95 -1.35
CA ARG A 336 14.85 -15.28 -0.20
C ARG A 336 16.22 -14.62 -0.32
N TYR A 337 16.84 -14.64 -1.51
CA TYR A 337 18.13 -13.98 -1.73
C TYR A 337 18.00 -12.45 -1.64
N GLN A 338 16.90 -11.88 -2.14
CA GLN A 338 16.62 -10.46 -1.99
C GLN A 338 16.52 -10.06 -0.51
N VAL A 339 15.79 -10.83 0.31
CA VAL A 339 15.69 -10.59 1.76
C VAL A 339 17.08 -10.57 2.42
N LEU A 340 17.95 -11.53 2.10
CA LEU A 340 19.30 -11.57 2.65
C LEU A 340 20.13 -10.35 2.20
N THR A 341 20.01 -9.94 0.94
CA THR A 341 20.69 -8.76 0.38
C THR A 341 20.21 -7.49 1.03
N ASP A 342 18.87 -7.33 1.20
CA ASP A 342 18.28 -6.16 1.86
C ASP A 342 18.81 -5.99 3.29
N VAL A 343 18.87 -7.09 4.06
CA VAL A 343 19.39 -7.06 5.44
C VAL A 343 20.86 -6.67 5.47
N VAL A 344 21.68 -7.22 4.57
CA VAL A 344 23.11 -6.89 4.50
C VAL A 344 23.31 -5.41 4.16
N ASN A 345 22.61 -4.92 3.15
CA ASN A 345 22.70 -3.52 2.74
C ASN A 345 22.23 -2.57 3.85
N ALA A 346 21.09 -2.88 4.48
CA ALA A 346 20.55 -2.07 5.58
C ALA A 346 21.49 -2.07 6.80
N TYR A 347 22.08 -3.22 7.14
CA TYR A 347 23.02 -3.34 8.26
C TYR A 347 24.26 -2.47 8.05
N TYR A 348 24.90 -2.56 6.89
CA TYR A 348 26.07 -1.75 6.59
C TYR A 348 25.74 -0.28 6.40
N GLY A 349 24.57 0.05 5.86
CA GLY A 349 24.04 1.42 5.78
C GLY A 349 23.88 2.03 7.18
N TRP A 350 23.24 1.30 8.09
CA TRP A 350 23.09 1.71 9.48
C TRP A 350 24.45 1.91 10.19
N HIS A 351 25.39 0.96 10.05
CA HIS A 351 26.73 1.12 10.62
C HIS A 351 27.51 2.30 10.04
N SER A 352 27.32 2.58 8.74
CA SER A 352 27.97 3.72 8.10
C SER A 352 27.41 5.04 8.63
N SER A 353 26.08 5.19 8.71
CA SER A 353 25.45 6.40 9.24
C SER A 353 25.77 6.62 10.72
N GLU A 354 25.81 5.55 11.51
CA GLU A 354 26.26 5.61 12.92
C GLU A 354 27.68 6.19 13.05
N LYS A 355 28.62 5.73 12.22
CA LYS A 355 30.00 6.24 12.22
C LYS A 355 30.04 7.73 11.90
N VAL A 356 29.24 8.19 10.94
CA VAL A 356 29.20 9.61 10.56
C VAL A 356 28.69 10.47 11.72
N VAL A 357 27.60 10.07 12.40
CA VAL A 357 27.11 10.78 13.59
C VAL A 357 28.18 10.86 14.66
N LYS A 358 28.83 9.75 15.00
CA LYS A 358 29.93 9.70 15.99
C LYS A 358 31.11 10.60 15.62
N LEU A 359 31.42 10.77 14.33
CA LEU A 359 32.45 11.72 13.91
C LEU A 359 32.06 13.16 14.27
N TYR A 360 30.83 13.62 14.00
CA TYR A 360 30.40 14.94 14.41
C TYR A 360 30.45 15.13 15.93
N GLU A 361 30.03 14.12 16.68
CA GLU A 361 30.02 14.15 18.16
C GLU A 361 31.43 14.03 18.78
N SER A 362 32.43 13.58 18.04
CA SER A 362 33.82 13.44 18.54
C SER A 362 34.58 14.77 18.70
N GLY A 363 33.88 15.92 18.55
CA GLY A 363 34.41 17.26 18.79
C GLY A 363 34.43 18.18 17.57
N TYR A 364 34.07 17.74 16.37
CA TYR A 364 34.08 18.60 15.18
C TYR A 364 33.06 19.73 15.26
N LEU A 365 31.90 19.50 15.88
CA LEU A 365 30.90 20.56 16.13
C LEU A 365 31.46 21.65 17.05
N ASP A 366 32.15 21.25 18.12
CA ASP A 366 32.75 22.17 19.08
C ASP A 366 33.91 22.95 18.46
N GLN A 367 34.75 22.28 17.65
CA GLN A 367 35.85 22.92 16.92
C GLN A 367 35.33 23.96 15.91
N ALA A 368 34.27 23.64 15.15
CA ALA A 368 33.68 24.59 14.22
C ALA A 368 33.11 25.81 14.95
N LYS A 369 32.44 25.62 16.10
CA LYS A 369 31.95 26.71 16.95
C LYS A 369 33.06 27.56 17.51
N GLN A 370 34.10 26.93 18.06
CA GLN A 370 35.27 27.66 18.62
C GLN A 370 35.98 28.47 17.53
N SER A 371 36.14 27.90 16.31
CA SER A 371 36.72 28.63 15.20
C SER A 371 35.90 29.89 14.86
N LEU A 372 34.57 29.76 14.81
CA LEU A 372 33.70 30.91 14.61
C LEU A 372 33.82 31.96 15.73
N ASP A 373 33.77 31.50 16.98
CA ASP A 373 33.82 32.42 18.14
C ASP A 373 35.15 33.20 18.17
N ILE A 374 36.28 32.55 17.85
CA ILE A 374 37.60 33.16 17.74
C ILE A 374 37.61 34.18 16.58
N SER A 375 37.18 33.77 15.36
CA SER A 375 37.16 34.63 14.20
C SER A 375 36.26 35.87 14.43
N ARG A 376 35.13 35.70 15.04
CA ARG A 376 34.20 36.80 15.42
C ARG A 376 34.85 37.76 16.43
N TYR A 377 35.50 37.24 17.46
CA TYR A 377 36.19 38.03 18.47
C TYR A 377 37.33 38.86 17.87
N VAL A 378 38.20 38.22 17.06
CA VAL A 378 39.33 38.86 16.40
C VAL A 378 38.88 39.94 15.41
N TYR A 379 37.83 39.68 14.64
CA TYR A 379 37.22 40.65 13.72
C TYR A 379 36.62 41.88 14.46
N GLN A 380 35.91 41.64 15.56
CA GLN A 380 35.33 42.70 16.37
C GLN A 380 36.37 43.64 17.00
N ARG A 381 37.57 43.11 17.27
CA ARG A 381 38.71 43.89 17.79
C ARG A 381 39.50 44.60 16.70
N GLY A 382 39.12 44.47 15.42
CA GLY A 382 39.83 45.06 14.29
C GLY A 382 41.18 44.39 13.94
N ALA A 383 41.47 43.23 14.56
CA ALA A 383 42.71 42.46 14.33
C ALA A 383 42.55 41.36 13.26
N GLY A 384 41.31 41.07 12.79
CA GLY A 384 40.99 40.12 11.77
C GLY A 384 40.39 40.75 10.53
N ASN A 385 40.39 40.00 9.43
CA ASN A 385 39.74 40.43 8.21
C ASN A 385 38.33 39.89 8.08
N LEU A 386 37.49 40.52 7.26
CA LEU A 386 36.11 40.13 7.03
C LEU A 386 36.03 38.72 6.40
N LEU A 387 36.95 38.36 5.52
CA LEU A 387 36.93 37.09 4.81
C LEU A 387 37.03 35.89 5.76
N ASP A 388 37.94 35.97 6.75
CA ASP A 388 38.13 34.94 7.77
C ASP A 388 36.87 34.75 8.63
N LEU A 389 36.19 35.86 8.95
CA LEU A 389 34.90 35.77 9.66
C LEU A 389 33.82 35.08 8.81
N LEU A 390 33.67 35.51 7.55
CA LEU A 390 32.66 34.91 6.65
C LEU A 390 32.93 33.43 6.36
N ASP A 391 34.20 33.02 6.23
CA ASP A 391 34.57 31.62 6.06
C ASP A 391 34.28 30.78 7.32
N ALA A 392 34.56 31.31 8.49
CA ALA A 392 34.24 30.65 9.74
C ALA A 392 32.71 30.52 9.96
N GLU A 393 31.93 31.57 9.62
CA GLU A 393 30.45 31.54 9.66
C GLU A 393 29.91 30.43 8.71
N ARG A 394 30.43 30.37 7.49
CA ARG A 394 30.07 29.36 6.51
C ARG A 394 30.40 27.96 7.01
N THR A 395 31.63 27.75 7.48
CA THR A 395 32.10 26.44 7.96
C THR A 395 31.25 25.96 9.14
N TYR A 396 30.94 26.83 10.09
CA TYR A 396 30.08 26.47 11.22
C TYR A 396 28.67 26.10 10.79
N ARG A 397 28.05 26.91 9.93
CA ARG A 397 26.73 26.62 9.35
C ARG A 397 26.69 25.29 8.64
N ASP A 398 27.65 25.03 7.73
CA ASP A 398 27.73 23.81 6.94
C ASP A 398 27.96 22.57 7.84
N THR A 399 28.76 22.73 8.91
CA THR A 399 28.99 21.68 9.91
C THR A 399 27.71 21.35 10.69
N GLN A 400 26.95 22.36 11.11
CA GLN A 400 25.69 22.16 11.82
C GLN A 400 24.64 21.50 10.94
N LEU A 401 24.50 21.93 9.68
CA LEU A 401 23.59 21.33 8.73
C LEU A 401 23.99 19.87 8.42
N GLY A 402 25.28 19.62 8.22
CA GLY A 402 25.82 18.28 8.02
C GLY A 402 25.53 17.33 9.18
N TYR A 403 25.61 17.82 10.42
CA TYR A 403 25.27 17.03 11.61
C TYR A 403 23.76 16.66 11.63
N ARG A 404 22.85 17.62 11.32
CA ARG A 404 21.42 17.34 11.25
C ARG A 404 21.09 16.33 10.15
N GLN A 405 21.76 16.45 9.00
CA GLN A 405 21.65 15.48 7.92
C GLN A 405 22.12 14.10 8.38
N ALA A 406 23.27 14.02 9.06
CA ALA A 406 23.79 12.75 9.58
C ALA A 406 22.82 12.08 10.57
N LEU A 407 22.16 12.85 11.45
CA LEU A 407 21.13 12.33 12.35
C LEU A 407 19.88 11.84 11.59
N SER A 408 19.43 12.60 10.59
CA SER A 408 18.32 12.19 9.72
C SER A 408 18.63 10.91 8.95
N ASP A 409 19.84 10.81 8.38
CA ASP A 409 20.31 9.62 7.66
C ASP A 409 20.42 8.42 8.58
N TYR A 410 20.89 8.63 9.83
CA TYR A 410 20.93 7.58 10.84
C TYR A 410 19.52 7.06 11.18
N MET A 411 18.56 7.94 11.49
CA MET A 411 17.19 7.53 11.80
C MET A 411 16.53 6.83 10.60
N THR A 412 16.77 7.32 9.39
CA THR A 412 16.29 6.69 8.17
C THR A 412 16.90 5.29 7.97
N SER A 413 18.20 5.13 8.29
CA SER A 413 18.87 3.82 8.22
C SER A 413 18.38 2.84 9.27
N VAL A 414 17.97 3.32 10.45
CA VAL A 414 17.29 2.51 11.49
C VAL A 414 15.95 2.02 10.97
N ALA A 415 15.12 2.93 10.41
CA ALA A 415 13.84 2.56 9.80
C ALA A 415 14.03 1.55 8.66
N GLN A 416 15.06 1.75 7.81
CA GLN A 416 15.42 0.83 6.73
C GLN A 416 15.84 -0.56 7.26
N LEU A 417 16.57 -0.62 8.38
CA LEU A 417 16.96 -1.88 8.99
C LEU A 417 15.75 -2.63 9.56
N ASN A 418 14.86 -1.93 10.27
CA ASN A 418 13.60 -2.48 10.76
C ASN A 418 12.74 -3.01 9.61
N PHE A 419 12.63 -2.25 8.52
CA PHE A 419 11.96 -2.65 7.30
C PHE A 419 12.57 -3.89 6.65
N ALA A 420 13.92 -3.94 6.53
CA ALA A 420 14.63 -5.06 5.92
C ALA A 420 14.49 -6.34 6.72
N VAL A 421 14.47 -6.26 8.06
CA VAL A 421 14.25 -7.41 8.94
C VAL A 421 12.76 -7.81 9.01
N GLY A 422 11.84 -6.90 8.70
CA GLY A 422 10.40 -7.15 8.75
C GLY A 422 9.77 -7.00 10.14
N LYS A 423 10.55 -6.54 11.11
CA LYS A 423 10.09 -6.18 12.47
C LYS A 423 10.97 -5.12 13.09
N GLN A 424 10.49 -4.47 14.12
CA GLN A 424 11.27 -3.49 14.88
C GLN A 424 12.39 -4.21 15.66
N VAL A 425 13.66 -3.93 15.32
CA VAL A 425 14.87 -4.44 16.00
C VAL A 425 15.61 -3.34 16.72
N ILE A 426 15.39 -2.09 16.30
CA ILE A 426 15.79 -0.87 17.00
C ILE A 426 14.51 -0.08 17.29
N PRO A 427 14.28 0.33 18.54
CA PRO A 427 13.07 1.05 18.94
C PRO A 427 12.96 2.47 18.36
#